data_531b488439fca39dbae118e58d711c7a
#
_entry.id   531b488439fca39dbae118e58d711c7a
#
_cell.length_a   1.000
_cell.length_b   1.000
_cell.length_c   1.000
_cell.angle_alpha   90.00
_cell.angle_beta   90.00
_cell.angle_gamma   90.00
#
_symmetry.space_group_name_H-M   'P 1'
#
loop_
_entity.id
_entity.type
_entity.pdbx_description
1 polymer ?
#
loop_
_entity_poly.entity_id
_entity_poly.type
_entity_poly.pdbx_seq_one_letter_code
_entity_poly.pdbx_strand_id
1 'polypeptide(L)'
;MSEMNISTNVRLKLGGSLKAADFGDDGRKAIPKLRLRLPQRWIAALGILTMAVVTSTSCALDAGSSSGGGKIPVIFDTDICDDIDDTWALALMLQSPQFDIKLITTEVGNTTSKAKTVAKFLETVGRTDIPVGIGVQQHEGHHRQDAWAKDYDLSSYPGTVYRDGVQALIDTIMKSRKLMKVVAVGPLPNIAAALGREPRIAEKAQFVGMHGSVRRGYDGNPPPSAEYNVKAFVKEAQKVFTAPWSMTITPLDTCGIVQLKGEKYQQVLKKNSPMTRALIENYHAWYRQGILSEHKDLSEAELNKRVEEKLNSSSTTLFDTVAVYLAMSTELAKMEKLGIRVTDDGYTRIEENAKVINCATEWKDLGTFEDLLVERLTK
;
A
#
# COMPACT_ATOMS: atom_id res chain seq x y z
N MET A 1 -31.94 28.42 -15.42
CA MET A 1 -31.92 28.20 -16.88
C MET A 1 -30.52 27.68 -17.23
N SER A 2 -30.49 26.62 -17.96
CA SER A 2 -29.33 25.88 -18.49
C SER A 2 -28.61 24.97 -17.52
N GLU A 3 -29.11 23.77 -17.46
CA GLU A 3 -28.44 22.56 -16.93
C GLU A 3 -27.26 22.20 -17.83
N MET A 4 -26.14 21.95 -17.27
CA MET A 4 -25.00 21.35 -17.98
C MET A 4 -24.68 19.99 -17.36
N ASN A 5 -25.28 18.96 -17.96
CA ASN A 5 -25.01 17.55 -17.75
C ASN A 5 -23.60 17.24 -18.27
N ILE A 6 -22.68 16.87 -17.42
CA ILE A 6 -21.41 16.26 -17.83
C ILE A 6 -21.42 14.79 -17.42
N SER A 7 -21.85 13.95 -18.34
CA SER A 7 -21.68 12.50 -18.30
C SER A 7 -20.26 12.17 -18.80
N THR A 8 -19.40 11.72 -17.91
CA THR A 8 -18.05 11.26 -18.29
C THR A 8 -18.06 9.73 -18.38
N ASN A 9 -18.35 9.22 -19.58
CA ASN A 9 -18.14 7.83 -19.95
C ASN A 9 -16.65 7.60 -20.27
N VAL A 10 -15.92 6.95 -19.38
CA VAL A 10 -14.64 6.33 -19.71
C VAL A 10 -14.90 4.87 -20.08
N ARG A 11 -14.96 4.60 -21.35
CA ARG A 11 -15.04 3.25 -21.92
C ARG A 11 -13.63 2.71 -22.10
N LEU A 12 -13.22 1.78 -21.25
CA LEU A 12 -12.07 0.92 -21.51
C LEU A 12 -12.45 -0.10 -22.59
N LYS A 13 -11.88 0.05 -23.80
CA LYS A 13 -11.95 -0.96 -24.87
C LYS A 13 -10.92 -2.07 -24.57
N LEU A 14 -11.38 -3.20 -24.10
CA LEU A 14 -10.66 -4.46 -24.26
C LEU A 14 -11.23 -5.16 -25.49
N GLY A 15 -10.42 -5.25 -26.54
CA GLY A 15 -10.80 -5.96 -27.76
C GLY A 15 -9.64 -6.04 -28.74
N GLY A 16 -8.83 -7.08 -28.60
CA GLY A 16 -7.79 -7.48 -29.54
C GLY A 16 -7.77 -8.99 -29.70
N SER A 17 -8.60 -9.50 -30.62
CA SER A 17 -8.56 -10.88 -31.10
C SER A 17 -7.24 -11.14 -31.83
N LEU A 18 -6.40 -12.03 -31.31
CA LEU A 18 -5.27 -12.58 -32.04
C LEU A 18 -5.73 -13.85 -32.78
N LYS A 19 -5.71 -13.76 -34.10
CA LYS A 19 -5.86 -14.90 -35.02
C LYS A 19 -4.62 -15.79 -34.92
N ALA A 20 -4.87 -17.10 -34.82
CA ALA A 20 -3.87 -18.14 -34.98
C ALA A 20 -3.21 -18.04 -36.36
N ALA A 21 -1.89 -18.04 -36.40
CA ALA A 21 -1.10 -18.28 -37.60
C ALA A 21 -0.52 -19.71 -37.53
N ASP A 22 -0.91 -20.51 -38.51
CA ASP A 22 -0.31 -21.82 -38.84
C ASP A 22 1.17 -21.65 -39.11
N PHE A 23 2.00 -22.49 -38.49
CA PHE A 23 3.34 -22.79 -38.97
C PHE A 23 3.52 -24.30 -39.10
N GLY A 24 3.78 -24.70 -40.36
CA GLY A 24 4.04 -26.03 -40.76
C GLY A 24 5.35 -26.61 -40.23
N ASP A 25 5.31 -27.90 -40.18
CA ASP A 25 6.34 -28.89 -39.93
C ASP A 25 7.50 -28.76 -40.92
N ASP A 26 8.74 -28.68 -40.48
CA ASP A 26 9.85 -29.48 -41.02
C ASP A 26 11.22 -29.14 -40.36
N GLY A 27 12.08 -30.17 -40.18
CA GLY A 27 13.52 -29.94 -40.09
C GLY A 27 14.24 -30.37 -38.83
N ARG A 28 14.33 -31.66 -38.54
CA ARG A 28 15.31 -32.27 -37.61
C ARG A 28 16.76 -31.94 -38.02
N LYS A 29 17.54 -31.39 -37.11
CA LYS A 29 19.01 -31.57 -37.13
C LYS A 29 19.53 -31.88 -35.73
N ALA A 30 20.17 -33.02 -35.62
CA ALA A 30 20.79 -33.55 -34.43
C ALA A 30 22.09 -32.79 -34.06
N ILE A 31 22.31 -32.57 -32.77
CA ILE A 31 23.59 -32.06 -32.24
C ILE A 31 24.29 -33.20 -31.49
N PRO A 32 25.59 -33.43 -31.70
CA PRO A 32 26.30 -34.58 -31.17
C PRO A 32 26.68 -34.45 -29.70
N LYS A 33 26.55 -35.57 -28.98
CA LYS A 33 26.98 -35.72 -27.59
C LYS A 33 28.51 -35.80 -27.51
N LEU A 34 29.13 -34.84 -26.86
CA LEU A 34 30.54 -34.89 -26.47
C LEU A 34 30.67 -35.63 -25.13
N ARG A 35 31.30 -36.85 -25.20
CA ARG A 35 31.69 -37.62 -24.01
C ARG A 35 33.11 -37.22 -23.61
N LEU A 36 33.27 -36.63 -22.43
CA LEU A 36 34.56 -36.48 -21.78
C LEU A 36 34.77 -37.66 -20.83
N ARG A 37 35.79 -38.49 -21.12
CA ARG A 37 36.32 -39.55 -20.23
C ARG A 37 37.34 -38.91 -19.28
N LEU A 38 37.16 -39.10 -17.98
CA LEU A 38 38.21 -38.89 -16.98
C LEU A 38 38.86 -40.23 -16.59
N PRO A 39 40.18 -40.30 -16.42
CA PRO A 39 40.84 -41.51 -16.01
C PRO A 39 40.91 -41.65 -14.47
N GLN A 40 40.62 -42.85 -14.00
CA GLN A 40 40.88 -43.26 -12.62
C GLN A 40 42.38 -43.45 -12.37
N ARG A 41 42.88 -42.93 -11.24
CA ARG A 41 44.00 -43.53 -10.50
C ARG A 41 43.93 -43.18 -9.02
N TRP A 42 43.65 -44.14 -8.22
CA TRP A 42 44.11 -44.59 -6.88
C TRP A 42 45.01 -43.65 -6.09
N ILE A 43 44.67 -43.45 -4.79
CA ILE A 43 45.49 -43.90 -3.64
C ILE A 43 44.62 -43.74 -2.35
N ALA A 44 44.65 -44.81 -1.56
CA ALA A 44 44.05 -44.92 -0.24
C ALA A 44 44.95 -44.26 0.81
N ALA A 45 44.36 -43.59 1.81
CA ALA A 45 44.93 -43.45 3.15
C ALA A 45 43.86 -43.10 4.17
N LEU A 46 43.71 -44.01 5.11
CA LEU A 46 43.23 -43.96 6.51
C LEU A 46 42.69 -42.63 7.09
N GLY A 47 41.48 -42.72 7.56
CA GLY A 47 40.93 -42.53 8.87
C GLY A 47 41.31 -41.32 9.70
N ILE A 48 40.27 -40.53 10.02
CA ILE A 48 39.93 -40.11 11.39
C ILE A 48 38.47 -39.58 11.31
N LEU A 49 37.59 -40.24 12.04
CA LEU A 49 36.19 -39.91 12.24
C LEU A 49 36.11 -38.73 13.22
N THR A 50 35.94 -37.51 12.72
CA THR A 50 35.49 -36.39 13.56
C THR A 50 34.06 -36.07 13.18
N MET A 51 33.14 -36.45 14.07
CA MET A 51 31.74 -36.03 14.06
C MET A 51 31.69 -34.50 14.20
N ALA A 52 31.55 -33.78 13.08
CA ALA A 52 31.16 -32.40 13.11
C ALA A 52 29.65 -32.36 13.27
N VAL A 53 29.22 -32.02 14.50
CA VAL A 53 27.83 -31.60 14.78
C VAL A 53 27.62 -30.31 13.98
N VAL A 54 26.95 -30.43 12.86
CA VAL A 54 26.43 -29.25 12.14
C VAL A 54 25.23 -28.76 12.95
N THR A 55 25.49 -27.86 13.88
CA THR A 55 24.45 -27.02 14.43
C THR A 55 24.02 -26.08 13.29
N SER A 56 22.88 -26.38 12.69
CA SER A 56 22.16 -25.46 11.83
C SER A 56 21.78 -24.25 12.68
N THR A 57 22.63 -23.25 12.69
CA THR A 57 22.29 -21.93 13.19
C THR A 57 21.30 -21.36 12.19
N SER A 58 20.00 -21.45 12.53
CA SER A 58 18.99 -20.64 11.91
C SER A 58 19.41 -19.19 12.12
N CYS A 59 19.94 -18.55 11.08
CA CYS A 59 20.02 -17.11 11.05
C CYS A 59 18.56 -16.59 11.03
N ALA A 60 18.00 -16.44 12.22
CA ALA A 60 16.94 -15.47 12.40
C ALA A 60 17.57 -14.15 11.98
N LEU A 61 17.08 -13.58 10.90
CA LEU A 61 17.34 -12.18 10.53
C LEU A 61 16.72 -11.34 11.65
N ASP A 62 17.49 -11.18 12.73
CA ASP A 62 17.26 -10.11 13.68
C ASP A 62 17.40 -8.81 12.86
N ALA A 63 16.28 -8.26 12.45
CA ALA A 63 16.20 -6.93 11.87
C ALA A 63 16.87 -6.00 12.89
N GLY A 64 18.04 -5.51 12.54
CA GLY A 64 18.98 -4.79 13.36
C GLY A 64 18.31 -4.00 14.48
N SER A 65 18.46 -4.47 15.69
CA SER A 65 18.20 -3.77 16.93
C SER A 65 19.12 -2.57 16.95
N SER A 66 18.64 -1.44 16.42
CA SER A 66 19.25 -0.14 16.67
C SER A 66 19.09 0.13 18.16
N SER A 67 20.17 -0.04 18.87
CA SER A 67 20.35 0.35 20.27
C SER A 67 19.81 1.76 20.50
N GLY A 68 18.75 1.91 21.31
CA GLY A 68 18.39 3.20 21.94
C GLY A 68 17.29 4.03 21.30
N GLY A 69 16.60 3.60 20.26
CA GLY A 69 15.52 4.36 19.64
C GLY A 69 14.13 3.91 20.08
N GLY A 70 13.40 4.78 20.82
CA GLY A 70 11.97 4.55 21.09
C GLY A 70 11.16 4.52 19.79
N LYS A 71 9.91 4.01 19.86
CA LYS A 71 9.01 3.88 18.70
C LYS A 71 8.93 5.16 17.86
N ILE A 72 8.70 5.00 16.57
CA ILE A 72 8.53 6.07 15.59
C ILE A 72 7.12 6.64 15.75
N PRO A 73 6.95 7.91 16.15
CA PRO A 73 5.63 8.51 16.21
C PRO A 73 5.10 8.75 14.79
N VAL A 74 3.87 8.26 14.51
CA VAL A 74 3.30 8.29 13.17
C VAL A 74 1.84 8.74 13.19
N ILE A 75 1.46 9.50 12.17
CA ILE A 75 0.08 9.77 11.77
C ILE A 75 -0.15 9.02 10.47
N PHE A 76 -1.30 8.37 10.34
CA PHE A 76 -1.74 7.70 9.12
C PHE A 76 -2.92 8.47 8.51
N ASP A 77 -2.75 8.99 7.30
CA ASP A 77 -3.77 9.72 6.54
C ASP A 77 -4.17 8.86 5.34
N THR A 78 -5.48 8.55 5.22
CA THR A 78 -5.98 7.47 4.35
C THR A 78 -7.33 7.81 3.74
N ASP A 79 -7.53 7.47 2.47
CA ASP A 79 -8.83 7.46 1.81
C ASP A 79 -9.50 6.07 1.84
N ILE A 80 -9.22 5.30 2.89
CA ILE A 80 -9.80 3.97 3.16
C ILE A 80 -11.26 3.88 2.68
N CYS A 81 -11.66 2.73 2.17
CA CYS A 81 -12.96 2.45 1.54
C CYS A 81 -13.05 2.81 0.04
N ASP A 82 -12.15 3.58 -0.53
CA ASP A 82 -12.11 3.82 -1.98
C ASP A 82 -11.39 2.65 -2.68
N ASP A 83 -10.14 2.35 -2.31
CA ASP A 83 -9.54 1.06 -2.63
C ASP A 83 -9.37 0.21 -1.36
N ILE A 84 -9.06 -1.06 -1.53
CA ILE A 84 -8.96 -2.00 -0.40
C ILE A 84 -7.56 -2.03 0.21
N ASP A 85 -6.56 -1.60 -0.51
CA ASP A 85 -5.15 -1.67 -0.08
C ASP A 85 -4.81 -0.74 1.08
N ASP A 86 -5.56 0.35 1.27
CA ASP A 86 -5.57 1.13 2.52
C ASP A 86 -5.80 0.26 3.76
N THR A 87 -6.76 -0.68 3.68
CA THR A 87 -7.05 -1.58 4.79
C THR A 87 -5.89 -2.55 5.05
N TRP A 88 -5.19 -2.98 4.00
CA TRP A 88 -3.96 -3.77 4.12
C TRP A 88 -2.83 -2.95 4.72
N ALA A 89 -2.69 -1.69 4.32
CA ALA A 89 -1.70 -0.76 4.85
C ALA A 89 -1.95 -0.47 6.34
N LEU A 90 -3.21 -0.23 6.73
CA LEU A 90 -3.61 -0.08 8.12
C LEU A 90 -3.26 -1.31 8.95
N ALA A 91 -3.60 -2.51 8.46
CA ALA A 91 -3.27 -3.77 9.12
C ALA A 91 -1.75 -3.96 9.30
N LEU A 92 -0.95 -3.67 8.27
CA LEU A 92 0.52 -3.71 8.35
C LEU A 92 1.05 -2.72 9.39
N MET A 93 0.52 -1.49 9.41
CA MET A 93 0.94 -0.46 10.36
C MET A 93 0.64 -0.88 11.80
N LEU A 94 -0.56 -1.41 12.07
CA LEU A 94 -0.98 -1.88 13.39
C LEU A 94 -0.12 -3.05 13.89
N GLN A 95 0.35 -3.91 12.99
CA GLN A 95 1.20 -5.06 13.29
C GLN A 95 2.70 -4.75 13.25
N SER A 96 3.07 -3.50 13.05
CA SER A 96 4.48 -3.07 13.02
C SER A 96 4.86 -2.43 14.37
N PRO A 97 5.59 -3.15 15.25
CA PRO A 97 5.90 -2.70 16.61
C PRO A 97 6.83 -1.48 16.65
N GLN A 98 7.44 -1.13 15.51
CA GLN A 98 8.27 0.05 15.34
C GLN A 98 7.48 1.36 15.48
N PHE A 99 6.17 1.33 15.23
CA PHE A 99 5.34 2.54 15.22
C PHE A 99 4.69 2.83 16.58
N ASP A 100 4.57 4.11 16.87
CA ASP A 100 3.73 4.70 17.89
C ASP A 100 2.66 5.54 17.17
N ILE A 101 1.53 4.88 16.85
CA ILE A 101 0.47 5.49 16.04
C ILE A 101 -0.28 6.50 16.89
N LYS A 102 -0.20 7.78 16.52
CA LYS A 102 -0.74 8.90 17.29
C LYS A 102 -2.12 9.36 16.83
N LEU A 103 -2.44 9.10 15.55
CA LEU A 103 -3.70 9.52 14.94
C LEU A 103 -3.87 8.79 13.61
N ILE A 104 -5.11 8.44 13.29
CA ILE A 104 -5.51 8.04 11.93
C ILE A 104 -6.52 9.07 11.45
N THR A 105 -6.27 9.70 10.29
CA THR A 105 -7.18 10.66 9.66
C THR A 105 -7.77 10.06 8.39
N THR A 106 -9.07 10.26 8.21
CA THR A 106 -9.76 9.85 6.98
C THR A 106 -9.91 11.03 6.05
N GLU A 107 -9.79 10.79 4.75
CA GLU A 107 -9.90 11.84 3.75
C GLU A 107 -10.70 11.40 2.52
N VAL A 108 -11.07 12.36 1.70
CA VAL A 108 -11.82 12.18 0.45
C VAL A 108 -13.20 11.55 0.63
N GLY A 109 -14.19 12.00 -0.10
CA GLY A 109 -15.55 11.47 -0.06
C GLY A 109 -16.28 11.71 1.26
N ASN A 110 -17.00 10.70 1.75
CA ASN A 110 -17.68 10.71 3.03
C ASN A 110 -16.72 10.27 4.15
N THR A 111 -15.96 11.21 4.67
CA THR A 111 -14.92 10.95 5.69
C THR A 111 -15.49 10.47 7.01
N THR A 112 -16.76 10.80 7.33
CA THR A 112 -17.45 10.26 8.50
C THR A 112 -17.75 8.77 8.35
N SER A 113 -18.18 8.31 7.18
CA SER A 113 -18.38 6.89 6.92
C SER A 113 -17.05 6.13 6.98
N LYS A 114 -15.99 6.70 6.39
CA LYS A 114 -14.63 6.14 6.45
C LYS A 114 -14.12 6.02 7.90
N ALA A 115 -14.38 7.04 8.73
CA ALA A 115 -14.04 7.02 10.16
C ALA A 115 -14.76 5.91 10.93
N LYS A 116 -16.00 5.54 10.56
CA LYS A 116 -16.70 4.38 11.11
C LYS A 116 -15.96 3.08 10.80
N THR A 117 -15.50 2.92 9.57
CA THR A 117 -14.74 1.75 9.15
C THR A 117 -13.41 1.64 9.91
N VAL A 118 -12.67 2.74 10.03
CA VAL A 118 -11.43 2.78 10.83
C VAL A 118 -11.71 2.44 12.30
N ALA A 119 -12.70 3.10 12.92
CA ALA A 119 -13.04 2.89 14.33
C ALA A 119 -13.44 1.44 14.62
N LYS A 120 -14.33 0.87 13.79
CA LYS A 120 -14.74 -0.54 13.88
C LYS A 120 -13.54 -1.48 13.72
N PHE A 121 -12.64 -1.19 12.77
CA PHE A 121 -11.44 -1.99 12.56
C PHE A 121 -10.54 -1.98 13.80
N LEU A 122 -10.25 -0.79 14.33
CA LEU A 122 -9.44 -0.61 15.54
C LEU A 122 -10.05 -1.31 16.76
N GLU A 123 -11.36 -1.19 16.95
CA GLU A 123 -12.04 -1.88 18.04
C GLU A 123 -11.98 -3.41 17.89
N THR A 124 -12.21 -3.92 16.67
CA THR A 124 -12.12 -5.37 16.37
C THR A 124 -10.75 -5.96 16.70
N VAL A 125 -9.70 -5.17 16.54
CA VAL A 125 -8.31 -5.62 16.80
C VAL A 125 -7.76 -5.15 18.16
N GLY A 126 -8.61 -4.56 19.02
CA GLY A 126 -8.25 -4.13 20.37
C GLY A 126 -7.30 -2.93 20.43
N ARG A 127 -7.36 -2.02 19.43
CA ARG A 127 -6.51 -0.81 19.35
C ARG A 127 -7.31 0.48 19.50
N THR A 128 -8.20 0.50 20.46
CA THR A 128 -9.01 1.69 20.79
C THR A 128 -8.21 2.83 21.48
N ASP A 129 -6.93 2.58 21.76
CA ASP A 129 -5.95 3.58 22.17
C ASP A 129 -5.62 4.61 21.08
N ILE A 130 -5.94 4.31 19.80
CA ILE A 130 -5.59 5.15 18.65
C ILE A 130 -6.75 6.10 18.34
N PRO A 131 -6.52 7.43 18.37
CA PRO A 131 -7.54 8.40 17.96
C PRO A 131 -7.85 8.34 16.46
N VAL A 132 -9.11 8.65 16.11
CA VAL A 132 -9.57 8.79 14.74
C VAL A 132 -9.97 10.24 14.47
N GLY A 133 -9.49 10.81 13.36
CA GLY A 133 -9.82 12.17 12.91
C GLY A 133 -10.66 12.13 11.63
N ILE A 134 -11.83 12.80 11.65
CA ILE A 134 -12.66 13.02 10.48
C ILE A 134 -12.06 14.19 9.71
N GLY A 135 -11.49 13.92 8.53
CA GLY A 135 -10.84 14.94 7.73
C GLY A 135 -11.77 15.64 6.74
N VAL A 136 -11.19 16.22 5.69
CA VAL A 136 -11.92 17.03 4.70
C VAL A 136 -12.92 16.16 3.94
N GLN A 137 -14.19 16.48 4.08
CA GLN A 137 -15.29 15.80 3.39
C GLN A 137 -15.62 16.52 2.08
N GLN A 138 -15.83 15.77 0.98
CA GLN A 138 -16.27 16.32 -0.31
C GLN A 138 -17.72 15.99 -0.63
N HIS A 139 -18.22 14.84 -0.23
CA HIS A 139 -19.60 14.42 -0.48
C HIS A 139 -20.10 13.43 0.59
N GLU A 140 -21.37 13.09 0.55
CA GLU A 140 -22.01 12.11 1.45
C GLU A 140 -22.31 10.77 0.75
N GLY A 141 -21.59 10.46 -0.32
CA GLY A 141 -21.77 9.22 -1.07
C GLY A 141 -21.39 7.98 -0.30
N HIS A 142 -21.74 6.84 -0.87
CA HIS A 142 -21.39 5.53 -0.32
C HIS A 142 -20.05 5.04 -0.86
N HIS A 143 -19.33 4.28 -0.02
CA HIS A 143 -18.07 3.64 -0.35
C HIS A 143 -18.21 2.13 -0.43
N ARG A 144 -17.26 1.46 -1.07
CA ARG A 144 -17.32 0.01 -1.31
C ARG A 144 -17.29 -0.83 -0.04
N GLN A 145 -16.71 -0.32 1.05
CA GLN A 145 -16.63 -1.03 2.34
C GLN A 145 -17.74 -0.66 3.33
N ASP A 146 -18.63 0.28 3.00
CA ASP A 146 -19.69 0.76 3.90
C ASP A 146 -20.55 -0.38 4.46
N ALA A 147 -20.79 -1.43 3.66
CA ALA A 147 -21.56 -2.59 4.10
C ALA A 147 -20.95 -3.28 5.34
N TRP A 148 -19.62 -3.27 5.48
CA TRP A 148 -18.96 -3.86 6.64
C TRP A 148 -19.17 -3.06 7.93
N ALA A 149 -19.23 -1.73 7.82
CA ALA A 149 -19.36 -0.84 8.97
C ALA A 149 -20.78 -0.25 9.14
N LYS A 150 -21.79 -0.69 8.34
CA LYS A 150 -23.13 -0.06 8.27
C LYS A 150 -23.80 0.07 9.63
N ASP A 151 -23.71 -0.95 10.47
CA ASP A 151 -24.38 -1.04 11.79
C ASP A 151 -23.50 -0.53 12.93
N TYR A 152 -22.31 0.03 12.62
CA TYR A 152 -21.40 0.56 13.62
C TYR A 152 -21.74 2.02 13.95
N ASP A 153 -21.93 2.30 15.23
CA ASP A 153 -22.10 3.67 15.69
C ASP A 153 -20.76 4.28 16.09
N LEU A 154 -20.31 5.28 15.34
CA LEU A 154 -19.04 5.96 15.59
C LEU A 154 -18.99 6.62 16.99
N SER A 155 -20.14 6.97 17.55
CA SER A 155 -20.22 7.55 18.90
C SER A 155 -19.93 6.52 20.01
N SER A 156 -20.03 5.23 19.70
CA SER A 156 -19.71 4.13 20.62
C SER A 156 -18.22 3.76 20.64
N TYR A 157 -17.41 4.32 19.72
CA TYR A 157 -15.99 4.03 19.70
C TYR A 157 -15.32 4.38 21.03
N PRO A 158 -14.67 3.43 21.73
CA PRO A 158 -14.09 3.69 23.06
C PRO A 158 -12.91 4.68 23.05
N GLY A 159 -12.27 4.84 21.88
CA GLY A 159 -11.19 5.80 21.69
C GLY A 159 -11.69 7.21 21.37
N THR A 160 -10.78 8.10 21.08
CA THR A 160 -11.11 9.50 20.75
C THR A 160 -11.46 9.66 19.29
N VAL A 161 -12.57 10.35 18.98
CA VAL A 161 -12.92 10.77 17.62
C VAL A 161 -12.86 12.29 17.53
N TYR A 162 -12.00 12.81 16.66
CA TYR A 162 -11.89 14.24 16.38
C TYR A 162 -12.76 14.61 15.18
N ARG A 163 -13.70 15.55 15.35
CA ARG A 163 -14.56 16.04 14.27
C ARG A 163 -13.83 16.92 13.24
N ASP A 164 -12.78 17.63 13.66
CA ASP A 164 -11.82 18.30 12.77
C ASP A 164 -10.51 17.52 12.79
N GLY A 165 -10.41 16.52 11.91
CA GLY A 165 -9.22 15.68 11.76
C GLY A 165 -8.00 16.47 11.31
N VAL A 166 -8.19 17.53 10.52
CA VAL A 166 -7.09 18.42 10.09
C VAL A 166 -6.49 19.17 11.29
N GLN A 167 -7.34 19.69 12.17
CA GLN A 167 -6.84 20.35 13.39
C GLN A 167 -6.17 19.35 14.34
N ALA A 168 -6.75 18.14 14.46
CA ALA A 168 -6.14 17.08 15.26
C ALA A 168 -4.75 16.66 14.72
N LEU A 169 -4.58 16.61 13.40
CA LEU A 169 -3.30 16.34 12.74
C LEU A 169 -2.28 17.44 13.08
N ILE A 170 -2.64 18.70 12.93
CA ILE A 170 -1.80 19.85 13.28
C ILE A 170 -1.38 19.77 14.75
N ASP A 171 -2.34 19.63 15.65
CA ASP A 171 -2.10 19.58 17.10
C ASP A 171 -1.17 18.42 17.49
N THR A 172 -1.37 17.26 16.88
CA THR A 172 -0.56 16.06 17.12
C THR A 172 0.90 16.29 16.70
N ILE A 173 1.13 16.91 15.53
CA ILE A 173 2.47 17.23 15.06
C ILE A 173 3.10 18.31 15.96
N MET A 174 2.38 19.41 16.20
CA MET A 174 2.92 20.56 16.91
C MET A 174 3.25 20.28 18.38
N LYS A 175 2.47 19.42 19.04
CA LYS A 175 2.70 18.97 20.42
C LYS A 175 3.78 17.90 20.55
N SER A 176 4.17 17.25 19.45
CA SER A 176 5.19 16.20 19.49
C SER A 176 6.57 16.75 19.88
N ARG A 177 7.24 16.03 20.79
CA ARG A 177 8.66 16.28 21.13
C ARG A 177 9.64 15.60 20.16
N LYS A 178 9.16 14.65 19.37
CA LYS A 178 9.94 13.92 18.36
C LYS A 178 9.46 14.34 16.98
N LEU A 179 10.33 14.21 16.00
CA LEU A 179 9.96 14.36 14.60
C LEU A 179 8.88 13.35 14.23
N MET A 180 7.72 13.84 13.79
CA MET A 180 6.56 13.02 13.42
C MET A 180 6.75 12.48 12.00
N LYS A 181 6.36 11.24 11.73
CA LYS A 181 6.15 10.78 10.35
C LYS A 181 4.66 10.88 10.01
N VAL A 182 4.36 11.57 8.91
CA VAL A 182 3.03 11.59 8.30
C VAL A 182 3.05 10.62 7.15
N VAL A 183 2.35 9.50 7.30
CA VAL A 183 2.18 8.49 6.25
C VAL A 183 0.85 8.74 5.58
N ALA A 184 0.88 9.25 4.34
CA ALA A 184 -0.31 9.58 3.55
C ALA A 184 -0.41 8.60 2.37
N VAL A 185 -1.56 7.94 2.25
CA VAL A 185 -1.77 6.89 1.25
C VAL A 185 -2.91 7.18 0.28
N GLY A 186 -3.71 8.21 0.55
CA GLY A 186 -4.71 8.74 -0.38
C GLY A 186 -4.30 10.08 -1.01
N PRO A 187 -5.21 10.78 -1.69
CA PRO A 187 -5.04 12.18 -2.10
C PRO A 187 -4.69 13.08 -0.92
N LEU A 188 -4.39 14.35 -1.15
CA LEU A 188 -3.75 15.19 -0.12
C LEU A 188 -4.57 16.37 0.43
N PRO A 189 -5.92 16.34 0.47
CA PRO A 189 -6.69 17.49 0.94
C PRO A 189 -6.46 17.81 2.42
N ASN A 190 -6.33 16.79 3.31
CA ASN A 190 -6.05 16.99 4.72
C ASN A 190 -4.69 17.66 4.93
N ILE A 191 -3.67 17.12 4.30
CA ILE A 191 -2.29 17.57 4.45
C ILE A 191 -2.11 18.98 3.89
N ALA A 192 -2.72 19.27 2.72
CA ALA A 192 -2.71 20.60 2.13
C ALA A 192 -3.45 21.62 2.97
N ALA A 193 -4.59 21.24 3.58
CA ALA A 193 -5.33 22.07 4.51
C ALA A 193 -4.52 22.35 5.79
N ALA A 194 -3.87 21.30 6.34
CA ALA A 194 -3.01 21.44 7.51
C ALA A 194 -1.83 22.40 7.26
N LEU A 195 -1.13 22.26 6.15
CA LEU A 195 -0.08 23.19 5.73
C LEU A 195 -0.59 24.62 5.49
N GLY A 196 -1.87 24.77 5.12
CA GLY A 196 -2.49 26.08 4.96
C GLY A 196 -2.82 26.76 6.29
N ARG A 197 -3.23 25.98 7.31
CA ARG A 197 -3.54 26.48 8.64
C ARG A 197 -2.28 26.70 9.48
N GLU A 198 -1.32 25.78 9.41
CA GLU A 198 -0.08 25.80 10.22
C GLU A 198 1.12 25.29 9.39
N PRO A 199 1.80 26.19 8.65
CA PRO A 199 2.94 25.80 7.80
C PRO A 199 4.11 25.18 8.56
N ARG A 200 4.27 25.51 9.87
CA ARG A 200 5.37 25.00 10.71
C ARG A 200 5.30 23.48 10.96
N ILE A 201 4.19 22.82 10.62
CA ILE A 201 4.15 21.35 10.65
C ILE A 201 5.24 20.75 9.78
N ALA A 202 5.63 21.41 8.70
CA ALA A 202 6.70 20.95 7.81
C ALA A 202 8.11 20.94 8.46
N GLU A 203 8.29 21.69 9.54
CA GLU A 203 9.53 21.71 10.33
C GLU A 203 9.56 20.58 11.36
N LYS A 204 8.39 20.06 11.74
CA LYS A 204 8.21 19.09 12.82
C LYS A 204 7.76 17.69 12.32
N ALA A 205 7.60 17.52 11.02
CA ALA A 205 7.22 16.26 10.42
C ALA A 205 8.08 15.91 9.19
N GLN A 206 8.12 14.61 8.90
CA GLN A 206 8.59 14.04 7.64
C GLN A 206 7.38 13.45 6.92
N PHE A 207 7.28 13.69 5.63
CA PHE A 207 6.24 13.10 4.80
C PHE A 207 6.71 11.78 4.19
N VAL A 208 5.88 10.75 4.28
CA VAL A 208 6.05 9.47 3.57
C VAL A 208 4.74 9.16 2.88
N GLY A 209 4.74 8.91 1.56
CA GLY A 209 3.45 8.72 0.88
C GLY A 209 3.49 7.78 -0.32
N MET A 210 2.30 7.25 -0.64
CA MET A 210 2.04 6.54 -1.89
C MET A 210 1.52 7.55 -2.93
N HIS A 211 2.44 8.07 -3.77
CA HIS A 211 2.10 9.14 -4.69
C HIS A 211 2.94 9.10 -5.95
N GLY A 212 2.28 9.32 -7.06
CA GLY A 212 2.91 9.60 -8.32
C GLY A 212 3.40 8.37 -9.09
N SER A 213 4.03 8.68 -10.21
CA SER A 213 4.56 7.72 -11.18
C SER A 213 5.73 8.40 -11.88
N VAL A 214 6.93 7.85 -11.75
CA VAL A 214 8.18 8.51 -12.18
C VAL A 214 8.65 7.99 -13.52
N ARG A 215 8.75 6.67 -13.67
CA ARG A 215 9.20 5.99 -14.89
C ARG A 215 8.21 4.94 -15.38
N ARG A 216 7.40 4.38 -14.47
CA ARG A 216 6.46 3.28 -14.73
C ARG A 216 5.06 3.68 -14.28
N GLY A 217 4.06 3.30 -15.06
CA GLY A 217 2.65 3.47 -14.71
C GLY A 217 2.09 2.27 -13.94
N TYR A 218 0.78 2.15 -13.97
CA TYR A 218 0.08 1.00 -13.38
C TYR A 218 0.59 -0.31 -13.99
N ASP A 219 0.55 -1.39 -13.20
CA ASP A 219 1.12 -2.71 -13.54
C ASP A 219 2.64 -2.72 -13.75
N GLY A 220 3.34 -1.68 -13.29
CA GLY A 220 4.78 -1.59 -13.36
C GLY A 220 5.36 -1.40 -14.77
N ASN A 221 4.55 -1.02 -15.75
CA ASN A 221 4.95 -0.82 -17.14
C ASN A 221 5.13 0.66 -17.50
N PRO A 222 6.13 1.02 -18.33
CA PRO A 222 6.20 2.35 -18.94
C PRO A 222 5.09 2.52 -19.98
N PRO A 223 4.64 3.77 -20.28
CA PRO A 223 5.12 5.03 -19.71
C PRO A 223 4.55 5.33 -18.32
N PRO A 224 5.10 6.34 -17.59
CA PRO A 224 4.50 6.82 -16.35
C PRO A 224 3.07 7.32 -16.57
N SER A 225 2.24 7.15 -15.54
CA SER A 225 0.82 7.55 -15.54
C SER A 225 0.60 8.80 -14.69
N ALA A 226 -0.50 9.53 -14.92
CA ALA A 226 -1.04 10.45 -13.94
C ALA A 226 -1.68 9.60 -12.82
N GLU A 227 -0.92 9.38 -11.75
CA GLU A 227 -1.33 8.54 -10.64
C GLU A 227 -2.49 9.19 -9.86
N TYR A 228 -3.41 8.36 -9.36
CA TYR A 228 -4.71 8.79 -8.85
C TYR A 228 -4.59 9.79 -7.69
N ASN A 229 -3.78 9.51 -6.68
CA ASN A 229 -3.64 10.36 -5.49
C ASN A 229 -3.11 11.76 -5.82
N VAL A 230 -2.27 11.84 -6.84
CA VAL A 230 -1.77 13.13 -7.36
C VAL A 230 -2.80 13.79 -8.28
N LYS A 231 -3.40 13.02 -9.19
CA LYS A 231 -4.30 13.56 -10.21
C LYS A 231 -5.64 14.02 -9.64
N ALA A 232 -6.16 13.34 -8.63
CA ALA A 232 -7.47 13.67 -8.06
C ALA A 232 -7.48 15.07 -7.41
N PHE A 233 -6.35 15.49 -6.81
CA PHE A 233 -6.22 16.76 -6.10
C PHE A 233 -4.89 17.45 -6.43
N VAL A 234 -4.74 17.85 -7.69
CA VAL A 234 -3.48 18.38 -8.24
C VAL A 234 -2.94 19.58 -7.46
N LYS A 235 -3.80 20.51 -7.06
CA LYS A 235 -3.37 21.74 -6.35
C LYS A 235 -2.88 21.42 -4.93
N GLU A 236 -3.54 20.51 -4.27
CA GLU A 236 -3.16 19.99 -2.96
C GLU A 236 -1.82 19.25 -3.05
N ALA A 237 -1.67 18.38 -4.05
CA ALA A 237 -0.42 17.67 -4.31
C ALA A 237 0.73 18.65 -4.62
N GLN A 238 0.52 19.66 -5.47
CA GLN A 238 1.50 20.71 -5.74
C GLN A 238 1.97 21.41 -4.46
N LYS A 239 1.02 21.75 -3.57
CA LYS A 239 1.33 22.41 -2.30
C LYS A 239 2.15 21.50 -1.37
N VAL A 240 1.75 20.24 -1.23
CA VAL A 240 2.42 19.27 -0.36
C VAL A 240 3.82 18.92 -0.88
N PHE A 241 3.98 18.73 -2.18
CA PHE A 241 5.27 18.42 -2.81
C PHE A 241 6.27 19.56 -2.74
N THR A 242 5.81 20.82 -2.67
CA THR A 242 6.68 21.99 -2.56
C THR A 242 6.95 22.43 -1.11
N ALA A 243 6.21 21.91 -0.13
CA ALA A 243 6.42 22.22 1.29
C ALA A 243 7.84 21.84 1.76
N PRO A 244 8.46 22.57 2.73
CA PRO A 244 9.89 22.45 3.04
C PRO A 244 10.30 21.22 3.87
N TRP A 245 9.44 20.27 4.09
CA TRP A 245 9.75 19.02 4.82
C TRP A 245 10.59 18.03 4.01
N SER A 246 11.23 17.09 4.72
CA SER A 246 11.77 15.89 4.09
C SER A 246 10.62 15.01 3.59
N MET A 247 10.71 14.59 2.33
CA MET A 247 9.68 13.83 1.66
C MET A 247 10.24 12.55 1.08
N THR A 248 9.53 11.44 1.31
CA THR A 248 9.79 10.13 0.72
C THR A 248 8.52 9.63 0.06
N ILE A 249 8.60 9.15 -1.16
CA ILE A 249 7.44 8.56 -1.86
C ILE A 249 7.75 7.16 -2.39
N THR A 250 6.71 6.33 -2.42
CA THR A 250 6.63 5.16 -3.29
C THR A 250 5.75 5.52 -4.47
N PRO A 251 6.33 5.77 -5.67
CA PRO A 251 5.55 5.93 -6.88
C PRO A 251 5.11 4.55 -7.42
N LEU A 252 4.25 4.53 -8.44
CA LEU A 252 3.81 3.30 -9.11
C LEU A 252 4.97 2.41 -9.56
N ASP A 253 6.16 2.97 -9.72
CA ASP A 253 7.40 2.27 -10.04
C ASP A 253 7.72 1.11 -9.08
N THR A 254 7.36 1.25 -7.80
CA THR A 254 7.55 0.22 -6.77
C THR A 254 6.23 -0.32 -6.24
N CYS A 255 5.27 0.54 -5.92
CA CYS A 255 4.02 0.06 -5.32
C CYS A 255 3.08 -0.62 -6.32
N GLY A 256 3.15 -0.25 -7.61
CA GLY A 256 2.24 -0.75 -8.65
C GLY A 256 2.34 -2.24 -8.98
N ILE A 257 3.31 -2.95 -8.42
CA ILE A 257 3.55 -4.38 -8.70
C ILE A 257 3.45 -5.28 -7.47
N VAL A 258 3.15 -4.73 -6.30
CA VAL A 258 3.04 -5.51 -5.05
C VAL A 258 1.72 -6.26 -5.02
N GLN A 259 1.76 -7.57 -4.97
CA GLN A 259 0.57 -8.41 -4.88
C GLN A 259 0.87 -9.73 -4.20
N LEU A 260 0.12 -10.09 -3.16
CA LEU A 260 0.21 -11.41 -2.56
C LEU A 260 -0.57 -12.44 -3.38
N LYS A 261 0.10 -13.52 -3.78
CA LYS A 261 -0.45 -14.64 -4.55
C LYS A 261 0.00 -15.98 -3.96
N GLY A 262 -0.65 -17.05 -4.41
CA GLY A 262 -0.25 -18.41 -4.06
C GLY A 262 -0.16 -18.62 -2.55
N GLU A 263 0.90 -19.27 -2.08
CA GLU A 263 1.09 -19.64 -0.70
C GLU A 263 1.15 -18.43 0.25
N LYS A 264 1.82 -17.34 -0.14
CA LYS A 264 1.90 -16.10 0.65
C LYS A 264 0.51 -15.54 0.97
N TYR A 265 -0.36 -15.46 -0.03
CA TYR A 265 -1.72 -15.00 0.17
C TYR A 265 -2.54 -15.98 1.02
N GLN A 266 -2.39 -17.28 0.77
CA GLN A 266 -3.10 -18.33 1.51
C GLN A 266 -2.75 -18.35 3.00
N GLN A 267 -1.53 -17.97 3.38
CA GLN A 267 -1.15 -17.84 4.79
C GLN A 267 -1.97 -16.74 5.49
N VAL A 268 -2.15 -15.59 4.85
CA VAL A 268 -2.97 -14.50 5.39
C VAL A 268 -4.44 -14.90 5.45
N LEU A 269 -4.98 -15.48 4.38
CA LEU A 269 -6.37 -15.91 4.29
C LEU A 269 -6.74 -16.94 5.38
N LYS A 270 -5.85 -17.90 5.66
CA LYS A 270 -6.09 -19.00 6.62
C LYS A 270 -5.79 -18.65 8.06
N LYS A 271 -5.12 -17.53 8.34
CA LYS A 271 -4.71 -17.17 9.73
C LYS A 271 -5.89 -17.02 10.68
N ASN A 272 -7.01 -16.48 10.24
CA ASN A 272 -8.25 -16.34 11.01
C ASN A 272 -8.08 -15.65 12.39
N SER A 273 -7.14 -14.72 12.52
CA SER A 273 -7.04 -13.82 13.67
C SER A 273 -8.09 -12.70 13.57
N PRO A 274 -8.39 -11.96 14.65
CA PRO A 274 -9.27 -10.78 14.55
C PRO A 274 -8.84 -9.81 13.46
N MET A 275 -7.52 -9.60 13.29
CA MET A 275 -6.94 -8.75 12.25
C MET A 275 -7.23 -9.27 10.85
N THR A 276 -6.87 -10.52 10.57
CA THR A 276 -7.04 -11.08 9.23
C THR A 276 -8.49 -11.32 8.87
N ARG A 277 -9.38 -11.62 9.85
CA ARG A 277 -10.82 -11.68 9.60
C ARG A 277 -11.36 -10.32 9.18
N ALA A 278 -11.10 -9.27 9.96
CA ALA A 278 -11.54 -7.93 9.62
C ALA A 278 -11.04 -7.49 8.24
N LEU A 279 -9.76 -7.79 7.92
CA LEU A 279 -9.17 -7.50 6.62
C LEU A 279 -9.90 -8.23 5.47
N ILE A 280 -10.13 -9.52 5.60
CA ILE A 280 -10.78 -10.33 4.55
C ILE A 280 -12.28 -10.01 4.42
N GLU A 281 -12.96 -9.72 5.52
CA GLU A 281 -14.36 -9.26 5.50
C GLU A 281 -14.49 -7.91 4.76
N ASN A 282 -13.56 -6.98 4.99
CA ASN A 282 -13.50 -5.71 4.26
C ASN A 282 -13.19 -5.95 2.77
N TYR A 283 -12.25 -6.85 2.45
CA TYR A 283 -11.95 -7.21 1.07
C TYR A 283 -13.17 -7.81 0.38
N HIS A 284 -13.92 -8.69 1.05
CA HIS A 284 -15.17 -9.25 0.56
C HIS A 284 -16.20 -8.15 0.26
N ALA A 285 -16.46 -7.26 1.22
CA ALA A 285 -17.42 -6.17 1.05
C ALA A 285 -17.04 -5.25 -0.13
N TRP A 286 -15.76 -4.85 -0.20
CA TRP A 286 -15.25 -3.99 -1.25
C TRP A 286 -15.35 -4.62 -2.65
N TYR A 287 -14.92 -5.87 -2.79
CA TYR A 287 -14.91 -6.55 -4.09
C TYR A 287 -16.34 -6.86 -4.56
N ARG A 288 -17.20 -7.31 -3.64
CA ARG A 288 -18.62 -7.55 -3.92
C ARG A 288 -19.33 -6.29 -4.42
N GLN A 289 -19.10 -5.16 -3.73
CA GLN A 289 -19.70 -3.88 -4.13
C GLN A 289 -19.15 -3.39 -5.49
N GLY A 290 -17.87 -3.63 -5.77
CA GLY A 290 -17.27 -3.36 -7.06
C GLY A 290 -17.96 -4.10 -8.19
N ILE A 291 -18.16 -5.43 -8.05
CA ILE A 291 -18.88 -6.22 -9.06
C ILE A 291 -20.31 -5.71 -9.25
N LEU A 292 -21.04 -5.43 -8.16
CA LEU A 292 -22.42 -4.92 -8.23
C LEU A 292 -22.52 -3.58 -8.96
N SER A 293 -21.50 -2.71 -8.83
CA SER A 293 -21.49 -1.42 -9.54
C SER A 293 -21.31 -1.57 -11.05
N GLU A 294 -20.59 -2.62 -11.47
CA GLU A 294 -20.28 -2.89 -12.88
C GLU A 294 -21.32 -3.79 -13.55
N HIS A 295 -21.94 -4.69 -12.78
CA HIS A 295 -22.83 -5.75 -13.26
C HIS A 295 -24.12 -5.81 -12.44
N LYS A 296 -25.09 -4.98 -12.78
CA LYS A 296 -26.36 -4.85 -12.02
C LYS A 296 -27.29 -6.06 -12.15
N ASP A 297 -27.14 -6.87 -13.19
CA ASP A 297 -28.05 -7.96 -13.55
C ASP A 297 -27.55 -9.36 -13.12
N LEU A 298 -26.45 -9.43 -12.36
CA LEU A 298 -25.95 -10.72 -11.88
C LEU A 298 -26.88 -11.34 -10.85
N SER A 299 -27.09 -12.66 -10.98
CA SER A 299 -27.72 -13.41 -9.91
C SER A 299 -26.84 -13.44 -8.66
N GLU A 300 -27.46 -13.56 -7.49
CA GLU A 300 -26.73 -13.65 -6.21
C GLU A 300 -25.72 -14.82 -6.20
N ALA A 301 -26.09 -15.95 -6.82
CA ALA A 301 -25.22 -17.12 -6.92
C ALA A 301 -23.96 -16.84 -7.75
N GLU A 302 -24.10 -16.15 -8.90
CA GLU A 302 -22.98 -15.80 -9.76
C GLU A 302 -22.09 -14.74 -9.11
N LEU A 303 -22.69 -13.76 -8.44
CA LEU A 303 -21.98 -12.75 -7.68
C LEU A 303 -21.10 -13.39 -6.59
N ASN A 304 -21.69 -14.25 -5.76
CA ASN A 304 -20.96 -14.94 -4.69
C ASN A 304 -19.84 -15.81 -5.24
N LYS A 305 -20.07 -16.53 -6.34
CA LYS A 305 -19.04 -17.33 -7.02
C LYS A 305 -17.85 -16.48 -7.43
N ARG A 306 -18.07 -15.34 -8.10
CA ARG A 306 -16.99 -14.44 -8.53
C ARG A 306 -16.20 -13.86 -7.36
N VAL A 307 -16.92 -13.48 -6.30
CA VAL A 307 -16.30 -12.98 -5.08
C VAL A 307 -15.41 -14.04 -4.45
N GLU A 308 -15.90 -15.25 -4.27
CA GLU A 308 -15.14 -16.36 -3.68
C GLU A 308 -13.91 -16.73 -4.53
N GLU A 309 -14.07 -16.83 -5.86
CA GLU A 309 -12.97 -17.12 -6.78
C GLU A 309 -11.83 -16.08 -6.62
N LYS A 310 -12.17 -14.80 -6.55
CA LYS A 310 -11.17 -13.74 -6.37
C LYS A 310 -10.54 -13.78 -4.99
N LEU A 311 -11.34 -13.85 -3.93
CA LEU A 311 -10.83 -13.85 -2.55
C LEU A 311 -10.00 -15.10 -2.24
N ASN A 312 -10.18 -16.19 -2.95
CA ASN A 312 -9.36 -17.39 -2.79
C ASN A 312 -8.08 -17.38 -3.61
N SER A 313 -7.91 -16.44 -4.54
CA SER A 313 -6.78 -16.43 -5.49
C SER A 313 -5.62 -15.53 -5.09
N SER A 314 -5.90 -14.28 -4.74
CA SER A 314 -4.87 -13.26 -4.52
C SER A 314 -5.44 -11.99 -3.86
N SER A 315 -4.56 -11.14 -3.33
CA SER A 315 -4.91 -9.75 -3.03
C SER A 315 -5.18 -8.94 -4.30
N THR A 316 -5.58 -7.68 -4.15
CA THR A 316 -5.39 -6.64 -5.16
C THR A 316 -3.91 -6.24 -5.24
N THR A 317 -3.56 -5.24 -6.03
CA THR A 317 -2.28 -4.55 -5.89
C THR A 317 -2.31 -3.80 -4.55
N LEU A 318 -1.24 -3.92 -3.76
CA LEU A 318 -1.15 -3.41 -2.39
C LEU A 318 -0.24 -2.17 -2.35
N PHE A 319 -0.63 -1.14 -3.09
CA PHE A 319 0.16 0.09 -3.29
C PHE A 319 0.61 0.70 -1.95
N ASP A 320 -0.31 0.90 -1.04
CA ASP A 320 -0.15 1.67 0.19
C ASP A 320 0.73 1.00 1.23
N THR A 321 0.79 -0.34 1.20
CA THR A 321 1.66 -1.10 2.11
C THR A 321 3.13 -0.70 1.97
N VAL A 322 3.52 -0.23 0.77
CA VAL A 322 4.89 0.21 0.51
C VAL A 322 5.20 1.54 1.21
N ALA A 323 4.25 2.47 1.29
CA ALA A 323 4.44 3.71 2.05
C ALA A 323 4.62 3.42 3.55
N VAL A 324 3.84 2.48 4.10
CA VAL A 324 4.01 2.02 5.49
C VAL A 324 5.40 1.40 5.69
N TYR A 325 5.86 0.57 4.76
CA TYR A 325 7.20 0.00 4.79
C TYR A 325 8.29 1.09 4.76
N LEU A 326 8.20 2.05 3.86
CA LEU A 326 9.17 3.14 3.73
C LEU A 326 9.22 4.05 4.97
N ALA A 327 8.15 4.09 5.76
CA ALA A 327 8.14 4.80 7.03
C ALA A 327 9.00 4.12 8.11
N MET A 328 9.31 2.83 7.99
CA MET A 328 10.15 2.09 8.95
C MET A 328 11.52 1.67 8.38
N SER A 329 11.63 1.38 7.08
CA SER A 329 12.87 0.96 6.43
C SER A 329 12.86 1.28 4.93
N THR A 330 14.05 1.46 4.36
CA THR A 330 14.24 1.63 2.91
C THR A 330 15.18 0.57 2.31
N GLU A 331 15.55 -0.44 3.09
CA GLU A 331 16.62 -1.38 2.73
C GLU A 331 16.29 -2.23 1.50
N LEU A 332 15.01 -2.64 1.35
CA LEU A 332 14.56 -3.50 0.25
C LEU A 332 14.26 -2.72 -1.04
N ALA A 333 14.26 -1.39 -0.99
CA ALA A 333 14.02 -0.54 -2.16
C ALA A 333 15.28 0.23 -2.58
N LYS A 334 15.42 0.47 -3.87
CA LYS A 334 16.39 1.41 -4.41
C LYS A 334 15.82 2.80 -4.28
N MET A 335 16.50 3.62 -3.46
CA MET A 335 16.10 5.00 -3.21
C MET A 335 16.92 5.94 -4.09
N GLU A 336 16.24 6.84 -4.80
CA GLU A 336 16.86 7.89 -5.59
C GLU A 336 16.41 9.27 -5.08
N LYS A 337 17.30 10.23 -5.08
CA LYS A 337 16.99 11.65 -4.82
C LYS A 337 16.69 12.31 -6.15
N LEU A 338 15.44 12.67 -6.39
CA LEU A 338 14.99 13.24 -7.66
C LEU A 338 14.30 14.57 -7.43
N GLY A 339 14.57 15.55 -8.28
CA GLY A 339 13.75 16.75 -8.38
C GLY A 339 12.40 16.35 -9.00
N ILE A 340 11.31 16.49 -8.26
CA ILE A 340 9.97 16.10 -8.74
C ILE A 340 9.04 17.31 -8.76
N ARG A 341 8.44 17.55 -9.92
CA ARG A 341 7.35 18.51 -10.09
C ARG A 341 6.03 17.81 -10.37
N VAL A 342 5.00 18.22 -9.65
CA VAL A 342 3.60 17.86 -9.97
C VAL A 342 3.09 18.84 -11.02
N THR A 343 2.73 18.32 -12.20
CA THR A 343 2.22 19.12 -13.33
C THR A 343 0.71 19.33 -13.22
N ASP A 344 0.18 20.32 -13.94
CA ASP A 344 -1.25 20.66 -13.89
C ASP A 344 -2.16 19.54 -14.45
N ASP A 345 -1.62 18.60 -15.22
CA ASP A 345 -2.30 17.42 -15.73
C ASP A 345 -2.15 16.18 -14.78
N GLY A 346 -1.61 16.38 -13.59
CA GLY A 346 -1.55 15.36 -12.54
C GLY A 346 -0.40 14.36 -12.66
N TYR A 347 0.62 14.63 -13.47
CA TYR A 347 1.82 13.81 -13.52
C TYR A 347 2.88 14.28 -12.52
N THR A 348 3.69 13.35 -12.07
CA THR A 348 4.95 13.64 -11.38
C THR A 348 6.10 13.52 -12.39
N ARG A 349 6.75 14.64 -12.67
CA ARG A 349 7.84 14.71 -13.66
C ARG A 349 9.17 14.97 -12.99
N ILE A 350 10.21 14.26 -13.46
CA ILE A 350 11.59 14.56 -13.05
C ILE A 350 11.96 15.91 -13.70
N GLU A 351 12.37 16.85 -12.85
CA GLU A 351 12.77 18.20 -13.26
C GLU A 351 13.92 18.69 -12.37
N GLU A 352 15.02 19.12 -12.98
CA GLU A 352 16.28 19.42 -12.28
C GLU A 352 16.13 20.53 -11.22
N ASN A 353 15.29 21.53 -11.50
CA ASN A 353 15.08 22.67 -10.61
C ASN A 353 13.92 22.49 -9.62
N ALA A 354 13.26 21.32 -9.63
CA ALA A 354 12.21 21.02 -8.68
C ALA A 354 12.78 20.60 -7.31
N LYS A 355 11.91 20.65 -6.29
CA LYS A 355 12.30 20.16 -4.96
C LYS A 355 12.76 18.71 -5.02
N VAL A 356 13.94 18.46 -4.46
CA VAL A 356 14.50 17.11 -4.37
C VAL A 356 13.79 16.33 -3.26
N ILE A 357 13.26 15.17 -3.64
CA ILE A 357 12.58 14.22 -2.72
C ILE A 357 13.19 12.83 -2.86
N ASN A 358 12.98 11.97 -1.86
CA ASN A 358 13.41 10.58 -1.92
C ASN A 358 12.35 9.74 -2.61
N CYS A 359 12.68 9.07 -3.71
CA CYS A 359 11.77 8.21 -4.46
C CYS A 359 12.25 6.76 -4.38
N ALA A 360 11.36 5.85 -4.00
CA ALA A 360 11.59 4.42 -4.16
C ALA A 360 11.31 4.05 -5.62
N THR A 361 12.35 3.84 -6.43
CA THR A 361 12.20 3.70 -7.88
C THR A 361 12.27 2.28 -8.38
N GLU A 362 12.74 1.35 -7.56
CA GLU A 362 12.90 -0.05 -7.91
C GLU A 362 12.98 -0.91 -6.64
N TRP A 363 12.52 -2.14 -6.70
CA TRP A 363 12.78 -3.12 -5.65
C TRP A 363 14.19 -3.71 -5.80
N LYS A 364 14.91 -3.80 -4.70
CA LYS A 364 16.11 -4.65 -4.58
C LYS A 364 15.69 -6.08 -4.30
N ASP A 365 14.66 -6.25 -3.47
CA ASP A 365 14.11 -7.55 -3.09
C ASP A 365 12.62 -7.43 -2.74
N LEU A 366 11.76 -7.58 -3.75
CA LEU A 366 10.31 -7.60 -3.59
C LEU A 366 9.84 -8.84 -2.80
N GLY A 367 10.49 -9.98 -3.03
CA GLY A 367 10.13 -11.24 -2.38
C GLY A 367 10.25 -11.17 -0.86
N THR A 368 11.34 -10.58 -0.35
CA THR A 368 11.55 -10.34 1.07
C THR A 368 10.54 -9.33 1.65
N PHE A 369 10.13 -8.31 0.88
CA PHE A 369 9.06 -7.41 1.31
C PHE A 369 7.72 -8.14 1.44
N GLU A 370 7.35 -8.97 0.46
CA GLU A 370 6.12 -9.77 0.54
C GLU A 370 6.15 -10.74 1.73
N ASP A 371 7.30 -11.35 2.03
CA ASP A 371 7.48 -12.23 3.19
C ASP A 371 7.31 -11.46 4.50
N LEU A 372 7.87 -10.25 4.61
CA LEU A 372 7.68 -9.34 5.73
C LEU A 372 6.19 -8.99 5.91
N LEU A 373 5.49 -8.68 4.81
CA LEU A 373 4.06 -8.36 4.84
C LEU A 373 3.25 -9.54 5.39
N VAL A 374 3.50 -10.74 4.89
CA VAL A 374 2.85 -11.97 5.39
C VAL A 374 3.16 -12.22 6.86
N GLU A 375 4.44 -12.14 7.25
CA GLU A 375 4.85 -12.31 8.65
C GLU A 375 4.11 -11.35 9.58
N ARG A 376 4.01 -10.07 9.21
CA ARG A 376 3.32 -9.05 10.02
C ARG A 376 1.82 -9.33 10.13
N LEU A 377 1.17 -9.59 9.01
CA LEU A 377 -0.28 -9.81 8.98
C LEU A 377 -0.70 -11.11 9.68
N THR A 378 0.21 -12.09 9.80
CA THR A 378 -0.08 -13.39 10.40
C THR A 378 0.41 -13.54 11.84
N LYS A 379 0.94 -12.49 12.45
CA LYS A 379 1.22 -12.45 13.90
C LYS A 379 -0.06 -12.40 14.71
#